data_ded61f9fe2abc0491cc2d09575d49864
#
_entry.id   ded61f9fe2abc0491cc2d09575d49864
#
_cell.length_a   1.000
_cell.length_b   1.000
_cell.length_c   1.000
_cell.angle_alpha   90.00
_cell.angle_beta   90.00
_cell.angle_gamma   90.00
#
_symmetry.space_group_name_H-M   'P 1'
#
loop_
_entity.id
_entity.type
_entity.pdbx_description
1 polymer ?
#
loop_
_entity_poly.entity_id
_entity_poly.type
_entity_poly.pdbx_seq_one_letter_code
_entity_poly.pdbx_strand_id
1 'polypeptide(L)'
;MIYNYFSEPSNVLHFLEIFVGISLMISSIQHLKNINCFSNDGLLPWDLFKKNYRPPLISHGTFNQIFERKGMFFMNILRIILLPLFIMGNKELHLLTLFLITLLTIVIYVRSAIMCNAADQVNNIILTALLIHYLISDTPSNPSLIYFYASLLIISYFSSGLLKLHQVKWRNGIYLKQVMITRNYHHPRLIKILRAVNRKKFKYISQVIIFWQVTSFLMPLLPGMIFYFYLFMCLSFHLVTGFLLRLNSFIWTFTALLPCLIYLHEKIFACL
;
A
#
# COMPACT_ATOMS: atom_id res chain seq x y z
N MET A 1 10.01 25.96 1.79
CA MET A 1 10.72 25.18 0.73
C MET A 1 9.97 23.91 0.34
N ILE A 2 9.55 23.06 1.27
CA ILE A 2 8.76 21.83 0.97
C ILE A 2 7.41 22.17 0.31
N TYR A 3 6.73 23.24 0.74
CA TYR A 3 5.48 23.72 0.18
C TYR A 3 5.57 23.99 -1.31
N ASN A 4 6.57 24.77 -1.75
CA ASN A 4 6.72 25.13 -3.17
C ASN A 4 7.06 23.93 -4.07
N TYR A 5 7.59 22.83 -3.50
CA TYR A 5 7.94 21.65 -4.27
C TYR A 5 6.69 20.85 -4.66
N PHE A 6 5.73 20.67 -3.75
CA PHE A 6 4.51 19.91 -4.00
C PHE A 6 3.35 20.76 -4.59
N SER A 7 3.57 22.04 -4.89
CA SER A 7 2.58 22.85 -5.62
C SER A 7 2.50 22.47 -7.12
N GLU A 8 3.53 21.81 -7.66
CA GLU A 8 3.58 21.35 -9.03
C GLU A 8 3.16 19.89 -9.16
N PRO A 9 2.17 19.55 -10.04
CA PRO A 9 1.68 18.18 -10.23
C PRO A 9 2.78 17.19 -10.61
N SER A 10 3.73 17.59 -11.45
CA SER A 10 4.85 16.73 -11.89
C SER A 10 5.70 16.23 -10.72
N ASN A 11 6.01 17.10 -9.76
CA ASN A 11 6.81 16.75 -8.60
C ASN A 11 6.06 15.78 -7.66
N VAL A 12 4.74 15.98 -7.51
CA VAL A 12 3.89 15.10 -6.71
C VAL A 12 3.86 13.70 -7.31
N LEU A 13 3.66 13.58 -8.63
CA LEU A 13 3.63 12.30 -9.32
C LEU A 13 5.00 11.60 -9.29
N HIS A 14 6.08 12.34 -9.52
CA HIS A 14 7.43 11.77 -9.45
C HIS A 14 7.77 11.24 -8.04
N PHE A 15 7.40 11.97 -6.99
CA PHE A 15 7.54 11.48 -5.62
C PHE A 15 6.74 10.19 -5.38
N LEU A 16 5.50 10.15 -5.86
CA LEU A 16 4.63 8.99 -5.77
C LEU A 16 5.26 7.78 -6.45
N GLU A 17 5.78 7.92 -7.68
CA GLU A 17 6.43 6.86 -8.44
C GLU A 17 7.65 6.29 -7.71
N ILE A 18 8.51 7.14 -7.14
CA ILE A 18 9.68 6.70 -6.36
C ILE A 18 9.24 5.86 -5.16
N PHE A 19 8.29 6.34 -4.37
CA PHE A 19 7.88 5.65 -3.15
C PHE A 19 7.09 4.36 -3.42
N VAL A 20 6.27 4.34 -4.47
CA VAL A 20 5.63 3.11 -4.96
C VAL A 20 6.68 2.13 -5.46
N GLY A 21 7.69 2.58 -6.20
CA GLY A 21 8.81 1.77 -6.64
C GLY A 21 9.55 1.11 -5.47
N ILE A 22 9.85 1.87 -4.41
CA ILE A 22 10.47 1.33 -3.18
C ILE A 22 9.54 0.29 -2.52
N SER A 23 8.23 0.57 -2.44
CA SER A 23 7.26 -0.38 -1.89
C SER A 23 7.24 -1.70 -2.64
N LEU A 24 7.22 -1.64 -3.98
CA LEU A 24 7.25 -2.82 -4.85
C LEU A 24 8.56 -3.59 -4.75
N MET A 25 9.69 -2.91 -4.62
CA MET A 25 10.99 -3.54 -4.41
C MET A 25 11.01 -4.32 -3.10
N ILE A 26 10.54 -3.72 -2.01
CA ILE A 26 10.44 -4.38 -0.71
C ILE A 26 9.50 -5.60 -0.78
N SER A 27 8.33 -5.46 -1.42
CA SER A 27 7.38 -6.55 -1.63
C SER A 27 8.02 -7.70 -2.42
N SER A 28 8.76 -7.40 -3.52
CA SER A 28 9.47 -8.40 -4.29
C SER A 28 10.53 -9.14 -3.47
N ILE A 29 11.32 -8.42 -2.69
CA ILE A 29 12.33 -9.02 -1.79
C ILE A 29 11.68 -9.91 -0.74
N GLN A 30 10.54 -9.52 -0.20
CA GLN A 30 9.79 -10.34 0.77
C GLN A 30 9.25 -11.63 0.12
N HIS A 31 8.73 -11.56 -1.12
CA HIS A 31 8.31 -12.75 -1.86
C HIS A 31 9.49 -13.67 -2.16
N LEU A 32 10.64 -13.13 -2.57
CA LEU A 32 11.86 -13.92 -2.84
C LEU A 32 12.38 -14.61 -1.57
N LYS A 33 12.37 -13.93 -0.42
CA LYS A 33 12.74 -14.53 0.86
C LYS A 33 11.80 -15.68 1.26
N ASN A 34 10.54 -15.62 0.86
CA ASN A 34 9.51 -16.60 1.17
C ASN A 34 9.15 -17.48 -0.04
N ILE A 35 10.01 -17.56 -1.03
CA ILE A 35 9.72 -18.23 -2.32
C ILE A 35 9.33 -19.71 -2.15
N ASN A 36 9.80 -20.37 -1.11
CA ASN A 36 9.45 -21.75 -0.79
C ASN A 36 7.97 -21.93 -0.41
N CYS A 37 7.27 -20.87 -0.02
CA CYS A 37 5.82 -20.94 0.20
C CYS A 37 5.06 -21.30 -1.08
N PHE A 38 5.61 -21.03 -2.26
CA PHE A 38 5.01 -21.32 -3.57
C PHE A 38 5.44 -22.68 -4.16
N SER A 39 6.26 -23.49 -3.45
CA SER A 39 6.59 -24.85 -3.86
C SER A 39 5.39 -25.79 -3.66
N ASN A 40 5.45 -26.99 -4.26
CA ASN A 40 4.40 -27.99 -4.14
C ASN A 40 4.20 -28.44 -2.68
N ASP A 41 5.26 -28.45 -1.88
CA ASP A 41 5.23 -28.78 -0.44
C ASP A 41 5.08 -27.53 0.44
N GLY A 42 4.88 -26.36 -0.16
CA GLY A 42 4.77 -25.08 0.53
C GLY A 42 3.36 -24.79 1.04
N LEU A 43 3.19 -23.60 1.67
CA LEU A 43 1.89 -23.16 2.19
C LEU A 43 0.90 -22.78 1.09
N LEU A 44 1.37 -22.44 -0.12
CA LEU A 44 0.58 -21.98 -1.26
C LEU A 44 0.94 -22.78 -2.53
N PRO A 45 0.74 -24.11 -2.56
CA PRO A 45 1.02 -24.90 -3.74
C PRO A 45 0.06 -24.51 -4.88
N TRP A 46 0.57 -24.51 -6.12
CA TRP A 46 -0.22 -24.12 -7.28
C TRP A 46 -1.46 -24.99 -7.48
N ASP A 47 -1.34 -26.28 -7.25
CA ASP A 47 -2.45 -27.25 -7.46
C ASP A 47 -3.65 -26.99 -6.53
N LEU A 48 -3.42 -26.53 -5.29
CA LEU A 48 -4.51 -26.13 -4.40
C LEU A 48 -5.13 -24.79 -4.82
N PHE A 49 -4.29 -23.84 -5.23
CA PHE A 49 -4.76 -22.55 -5.69
C PHE A 49 -5.59 -22.65 -6.96
N LYS A 50 -5.15 -23.44 -7.94
CA LYS A 50 -5.81 -23.72 -9.21
C LYS A 50 -7.21 -24.31 -9.04
N LYS A 51 -7.45 -25.14 -8.03
CA LYS A 51 -8.77 -25.73 -7.75
C LYS A 51 -9.79 -24.68 -7.30
N ASN A 52 -9.34 -23.64 -6.59
CA ASN A 52 -10.19 -22.58 -6.04
C ASN A 52 -10.39 -21.42 -7.02
N TYR A 53 -9.40 -21.14 -7.87
CA TYR A 53 -9.49 -20.17 -8.93
C TYR A 53 -9.74 -20.87 -10.25
N ARG A 54 -10.97 -20.83 -10.73
CA ARG A 54 -11.38 -21.37 -12.04
C ARG A 54 -11.62 -20.27 -13.07
N PRO A 55 -10.67 -19.47 -13.50
CA PRO A 55 -10.83 -18.75 -14.75
C PRO A 55 -10.54 -19.72 -15.89
N PRO A 56 -11.39 -19.81 -16.91
CA PRO A 56 -11.22 -20.72 -18.05
C PRO A 56 -9.89 -20.54 -18.80
N LEU A 57 -9.27 -19.38 -18.70
CA LEU A 57 -7.97 -19.04 -19.30
C LEU A 57 -6.75 -19.72 -18.63
N ILE A 58 -6.86 -20.21 -17.42
CA ILE A 58 -5.71 -20.74 -16.63
C ILE A 58 -5.55 -22.27 -16.78
N SER A 59 -6.36 -22.92 -17.57
CA SER A 59 -6.30 -24.40 -17.73
C SER A 59 -5.16 -24.89 -18.64
N HIS A 60 -4.45 -24.03 -19.35
CA HIS A 60 -3.37 -24.43 -20.26
C HIS A 60 -2.04 -24.62 -19.56
N GLY A 61 -1.30 -25.67 -19.93
CA GLY A 61 -0.06 -26.12 -19.27
C GLY A 61 1.05 -25.06 -19.16
N THR A 62 1.14 -24.13 -20.10
CA THR A 62 2.12 -23.02 -20.07
C THR A 62 1.88 -22.04 -18.92
N PHE A 63 0.63 -21.78 -18.52
CA PHE A 63 0.32 -20.93 -17.38
C PHE A 63 0.70 -21.56 -16.04
N ASN A 64 0.72 -22.90 -15.93
CA ASN A 64 1.13 -23.56 -14.71
C ASN A 64 2.57 -23.22 -14.33
N GLN A 65 3.49 -23.18 -15.30
CA GLN A 65 4.90 -22.85 -15.05
C GLN A 65 5.11 -21.41 -14.53
N ILE A 66 4.29 -20.46 -14.99
CA ILE A 66 4.35 -19.06 -14.56
C ILE A 66 3.92 -18.91 -13.08
N PHE A 67 2.93 -19.68 -12.64
CA PHE A 67 2.37 -19.58 -11.30
C PHE A 67 3.04 -20.50 -10.27
N GLU A 68 3.95 -21.38 -10.70
CA GLU A 68 4.79 -22.18 -9.83
C GLU A 68 5.93 -21.38 -9.21
N ARG A 69 6.66 -22.01 -8.28
CA ARG A 69 7.79 -21.40 -7.57
C ARG A 69 8.80 -20.70 -8.50
N LYS A 70 9.19 -21.37 -9.61
CA LYS A 70 10.17 -20.83 -10.58
C LYS A 70 9.63 -19.56 -11.25
N GLY A 71 8.40 -19.59 -11.75
CA GLY A 71 7.77 -18.43 -12.39
C GLY A 71 7.60 -17.26 -11.41
N MET A 72 7.15 -17.51 -10.18
CA MET A 72 7.08 -16.49 -9.12
C MET A 72 8.45 -15.88 -8.82
N PHE A 73 9.51 -16.68 -8.81
CA PHE A 73 10.89 -16.19 -8.65
C PHE A 73 11.27 -15.23 -9.79
N PHE A 74 11.11 -15.65 -11.05
CA PHE A 74 11.43 -14.84 -12.22
C PHE A 74 10.60 -13.55 -12.28
N MET A 75 9.31 -13.60 -12.01
CA MET A 75 8.46 -12.40 -12.01
C MET A 75 8.93 -11.36 -10.98
N ASN A 76 9.31 -11.79 -9.78
CA ASN A 76 9.80 -10.86 -8.76
C ASN A 76 11.18 -10.29 -9.10
N ILE A 77 12.10 -11.08 -9.69
CA ILE A 77 13.39 -10.60 -10.17
C ILE A 77 13.18 -9.59 -11.31
N LEU A 78 12.35 -9.93 -12.30
CA LEU A 78 12.06 -9.05 -13.42
C LEU A 78 11.48 -7.72 -12.93
N ARG A 79 10.55 -7.76 -11.96
CA ARG A 79 9.99 -6.55 -11.35
C ARG A 79 11.08 -5.68 -10.70
N ILE A 80 12.03 -6.28 -9.97
CA ILE A 80 13.15 -5.54 -9.37
C ILE A 80 14.02 -4.88 -10.43
N ILE A 81 14.31 -5.57 -11.55
CA ILE A 81 15.13 -5.03 -12.65
C ILE A 81 14.42 -3.87 -13.36
N LEU A 82 13.10 -3.95 -13.54
CA LEU A 82 12.33 -2.91 -14.22
C LEU A 82 12.13 -1.63 -13.38
N LEU A 83 12.18 -1.70 -12.05
CA LEU A 83 11.91 -0.55 -11.19
C LEU A 83 12.87 0.64 -11.39
N PRO A 84 14.20 0.47 -11.50
CA PRO A 84 15.08 1.59 -11.81
C PRO A 84 14.80 2.23 -13.18
N LEU A 85 14.47 1.41 -14.18
CA LEU A 85 14.10 1.89 -15.52
C LEU A 85 12.78 2.67 -15.53
N PHE A 86 11.83 2.26 -14.70
CA PHE A 86 10.58 2.98 -14.46
C PHE A 86 10.81 4.37 -13.86
N ILE A 87 11.71 4.50 -12.89
CA ILE A 87 11.95 5.77 -12.18
C ILE A 87 12.84 6.72 -13.00
N MET A 88 13.82 6.18 -13.76
CA MET A 88 14.88 6.96 -14.41
C MET A 88 14.77 6.97 -15.94
N GLY A 89 13.83 6.22 -16.52
CA GLY A 89 13.69 6.08 -17.97
C GLY A 89 13.20 7.36 -18.67
N ASN A 90 13.51 7.48 -19.97
CA ASN A 90 12.87 8.47 -20.82
C ASN A 90 11.37 8.14 -20.99
N LYS A 91 10.58 9.04 -21.58
CA LYS A 91 9.12 8.93 -21.67
C LYS A 91 8.63 7.59 -22.26
N GLU A 92 9.28 7.08 -23.32
CA GLU A 92 8.89 5.84 -23.98
C GLU A 92 9.23 4.62 -23.11
N LEU A 93 10.43 4.59 -22.54
CA LEU A 93 10.88 3.53 -21.65
C LEU A 93 10.06 3.52 -20.36
N HIS A 94 9.70 4.70 -19.84
CA HIS A 94 8.85 4.86 -18.66
C HIS A 94 7.48 4.20 -18.88
N LEU A 95 6.79 4.50 -20.00
CA LEU A 95 5.48 3.92 -20.30
C LEU A 95 5.54 2.38 -20.46
N LEU A 96 6.55 1.88 -21.19
CA LEU A 96 6.75 0.44 -21.37
C LEU A 96 7.00 -0.26 -20.02
N THR A 97 7.89 0.31 -19.20
CA THR A 97 8.23 -0.28 -17.89
C THR A 97 7.06 -0.19 -16.93
N LEU A 98 6.29 0.89 -16.93
CA LEU A 98 5.06 1.04 -16.15
C LEU A 98 4.04 -0.03 -16.53
N PHE A 99 3.82 -0.27 -17.83
CA PHE A 99 2.92 -1.33 -18.32
C PHE A 99 3.38 -2.71 -17.80
N LEU A 100 4.64 -3.05 -17.98
CA LEU A 100 5.20 -4.34 -17.55
C LEU A 100 5.13 -4.51 -16.03
N ILE A 101 5.50 -3.49 -15.25
CA ILE A 101 5.43 -3.52 -13.79
C ILE A 101 3.99 -3.68 -13.32
N THR A 102 3.04 -2.97 -13.93
CA THR A 102 1.62 -3.09 -13.60
C THR A 102 1.12 -4.51 -13.84
N LEU A 103 1.40 -5.07 -15.01
CA LEU A 103 1.04 -6.44 -15.35
C LEU A 103 1.64 -7.46 -14.36
N LEU A 104 2.95 -7.37 -14.10
CA LEU A 104 3.63 -8.24 -13.15
C LEU A 104 3.03 -8.11 -11.74
N THR A 105 2.71 -6.88 -11.31
CA THR A 105 2.17 -6.64 -9.98
C THR A 105 0.77 -7.24 -9.84
N ILE A 106 -0.08 -7.12 -10.85
CA ILE A 106 -1.41 -7.76 -10.87
C ILE A 106 -1.28 -9.28 -10.83
N VAL A 107 -0.41 -9.87 -11.65
CA VAL A 107 -0.22 -11.32 -11.70
C VAL A 107 0.31 -11.87 -10.37
N ILE A 108 1.32 -11.20 -9.78
CA ILE A 108 1.87 -11.56 -8.48
C ILE A 108 0.80 -11.41 -7.39
N TYR A 109 0.01 -10.32 -7.43
CA TYR A 109 -1.06 -10.07 -6.48
C TYR A 109 -2.12 -11.17 -6.52
N VAL A 110 -2.62 -11.53 -7.71
CA VAL A 110 -3.61 -12.60 -7.89
C VAL A 110 -3.06 -13.92 -7.35
N ARG A 111 -1.81 -14.26 -7.67
CA ARG A 111 -1.18 -15.51 -7.23
C ARG A 111 -0.92 -15.57 -5.72
N SER A 112 -0.60 -14.44 -5.11
CA SER A 112 -0.29 -14.33 -3.68
C SER A 112 -1.43 -13.77 -2.84
N ALA A 113 -2.67 -13.74 -3.34
CA ALA A 113 -3.81 -13.06 -2.74
C ALA A 113 -4.01 -13.31 -1.23
N ILE A 114 -3.72 -14.54 -0.75
CA ILE A 114 -3.83 -14.90 0.68
C ILE A 114 -2.74 -14.21 1.53
N MET A 115 -1.59 -13.87 0.94
CA MET A 115 -0.48 -13.20 1.62
C MET A 115 -0.50 -11.68 1.45
N CYS A 116 -1.36 -11.16 0.57
CA CYS A 116 -1.44 -9.75 0.25
C CYS A 116 -2.04 -8.94 1.39
N ASN A 117 -1.52 -7.74 1.56
CA ASN A 117 -2.01 -6.75 2.51
C ASN A 117 -2.65 -5.56 1.77
N ALA A 118 -3.20 -4.59 2.51
CA ALA A 118 -3.83 -3.42 1.91
C ALA A 118 -2.85 -2.56 1.08
N ALA A 119 -1.55 -2.56 1.39
CA ALA A 119 -0.57 -1.84 0.58
C ALA A 119 -0.42 -2.45 -0.82
N ASP A 120 -0.49 -3.78 -0.94
CA ASP A 120 -0.44 -4.46 -2.25
C ASP A 120 -1.67 -4.11 -3.10
N GLN A 121 -2.85 -3.99 -2.48
CA GLN A 121 -4.07 -3.55 -3.16
C GLN A 121 -3.95 -2.10 -3.63
N VAL A 122 -3.49 -1.21 -2.75
CA VAL A 122 -3.32 0.21 -3.07
C VAL A 122 -2.26 0.39 -4.17
N ASN A 123 -1.14 -0.34 -4.14
CA ASN A 123 -0.14 -0.30 -5.21
C ASN A 123 -0.72 -0.71 -6.57
N ASN A 124 -1.58 -1.74 -6.63
CA ASN A 124 -2.26 -2.13 -7.87
C ASN A 124 -3.17 -1.01 -8.39
N ILE A 125 -3.92 -0.35 -7.50
CA ILE A 125 -4.79 0.78 -7.88
C ILE A 125 -3.94 1.94 -8.39
N ILE A 126 -2.86 2.30 -7.68
CA ILE A 126 -1.96 3.39 -8.08
C ILE A 126 -1.37 3.12 -9.46
N LEU A 127 -0.77 1.95 -9.67
CA LEU A 127 -0.12 1.63 -10.95
C LEU A 127 -1.12 1.57 -12.11
N THR A 128 -2.29 0.99 -11.89
CA THR A 128 -3.33 0.91 -12.92
C THR A 128 -3.85 2.30 -13.29
N ALA A 129 -4.13 3.16 -12.30
CA ALA A 129 -4.60 4.52 -12.57
C ALA A 129 -3.51 5.37 -13.25
N LEU A 130 -2.24 5.20 -12.84
CA LEU A 130 -1.09 5.86 -13.46
C LEU A 130 -0.93 5.43 -14.92
N LEU A 131 -1.01 4.13 -15.20
CA LEU A 131 -0.94 3.60 -16.57
C LEU A 131 -2.07 4.14 -17.45
N ILE A 132 -3.31 4.12 -16.97
CA ILE A 132 -4.47 4.67 -17.68
C ILE A 132 -4.26 6.16 -17.96
N HIS A 133 -3.77 6.91 -16.98
CA HIS A 133 -3.49 8.33 -17.13
C HIS A 133 -2.48 8.59 -18.25
N TYR A 134 -1.33 7.91 -18.25
CA TYR A 134 -0.30 8.06 -19.30
C TYR A 134 -0.75 7.58 -20.70
N LEU A 135 -1.73 6.68 -20.77
CA LEU A 135 -2.29 6.24 -22.06
C LEU A 135 -3.33 7.20 -22.64
N ILE A 136 -4.04 7.95 -21.79
CA ILE A 136 -5.18 8.79 -22.22
C ILE A 136 -4.80 10.28 -22.25
N SER A 137 -3.91 10.72 -21.35
CA SER A 137 -3.60 12.14 -21.19
C SER A 137 -2.43 12.57 -22.06
N ASP A 138 -2.64 13.57 -22.89
CA ASP A 138 -1.58 14.26 -23.65
C ASP A 138 -0.65 15.07 -22.72
N THR A 139 -1.16 15.45 -21.55
CA THR A 139 -0.42 16.24 -20.54
C THR A 139 -0.17 15.43 -19.27
N PRO A 140 1.08 14.99 -19.01
CA PRO A 140 1.43 14.24 -17.79
C PRO A 140 1.12 15.00 -16.47
N SER A 141 0.98 16.31 -16.54
CA SER A 141 0.75 17.19 -15.39
C SER A 141 -0.72 17.44 -15.05
N ASN A 142 -1.65 16.64 -15.58
CA ASN A 142 -3.08 16.81 -15.24
C ASN A 142 -3.32 16.48 -13.75
N PRO A 143 -3.85 17.44 -12.97
CA PRO A 143 -4.03 17.27 -11.52
C PRO A 143 -5.14 16.28 -11.15
N SER A 144 -5.98 15.83 -12.08
CA SER A 144 -7.09 14.91 -11.81
C SER A 144 -6.62 13.60 -11.14
N LEU A 145 -5.46 13.08 -11.57
CA LEU A 145 -4.87 11.88 -10.99
C LEU A 145 -4.44 12.10 -9.53
N ILE A 146 -3.91 13.27 -9.22
CA ILE A 146 -3.50 13.63 -7.86
C ILE A 146 -4.72 13.72 -6.95
N TYR A 147 -5.82 14.31 -7.43
CA TYR A 147 -7.09 14.34 -6.69
C TYR A 147 -7.65 12.94 -6.46
N PHE A 148 -7.55 12.06 -7.45
CA PHE A 148 -7.92 10.66 -7.29
C PHE A 148 -7.11 9.98 -6.19
N TYR A 149 -5.79 10.16 -6.16
CA TYR A 149 -4.92 9.55 -5.14
C TYR A 149 -5.13 10.13 -3.73
N ALA A 150 -5.37 11.43 -3.63
CA ALA A 150 -5.75 12.07 -2.37
C ALA A 150 -7.09 11.47 -1.84
N SER A 151 -8.07 11.32 -2.74
CA SER A 151 -9.37 10.71 -2.41
C SER A 151 -9.22 9.24 -2.01
N LEU A 152 -8.38 8.47 -2.72
CA LEU A 152 -8.08 7.08 -2.39
C LEU A 152 -7.53 6.95 -0.96
N LEU A 153 -6.61 7.84 -0.56
CA LEU A 153 -6.05 7.86 0.79
C LEU A 153 -7.13 8.15 1.84
N ILE A 154 -7.94 9.19 1.62
CA ILE A 154 -9.02 9.60 2.52
C ILE A 154 -10.03 8.45 2.69
N ILE A 155 -10.50 7.87 1.59
CA ILE A 155 -11.46 6.76 1.59
C ILE A 155 -10.88 5.54 2.30
N SER A 156 -9.60 5.25 2.11
CA SER A 156 -8.91 4.13 2.76
C SER A 156 -8.91 4.26 4.29
N TYR A 157 -8.63 5.46 4.81
CA TYR A 157 -8.71 5.71 6.26
C TYR A 157 -10.14 5.70 6.76
N PHE A 158 -11.03 6.41 6.10
CA PHE A 158 -12.43 6.53 6.50
C PHE A 158 -13.12 5.16 6.57
N SER A 159 -13.03 4.37 5.52
CA SER A 159 -13.61 3.02 5.48
C SER A 159 -13.01 2.10 6.55
N SER A 160 -11.69 2.15 6.74
CA SER A 160 -10.99 1.41 7.80
C SER A 160 -11.45 1.84 9.20
N GLY A 161 -11.69 3.14 9.40
CA GLY A 161 -12.22 3.70 10.64
C GLY A 161 -13.65 3.23 10.93
N LEU A 162 -14.52 3.29 9.91
CA LEU A 162 -15.91 2.83 10.02
C LEU A 162 -16.00 1.35 10.37
N LEU A 163 -15.23 0.49 9.70
CA LEU A 163 -15.18 -0.94 10.00
C LEU A 163 -14.79 -1.21 11.45
N LYS A 164 -13.79 -0.46 11.96
CA LYS A 164 -13.38 -0.57 13.37
C LYS A 164 -14.43 -0.02 14.33
N LEU A 165 -15.10 1.08 13.96
CA LEU A 165 -16.14 1.69 14.77
C LEU A 165 -17.33 0.73 14.96
N HIS A 166 -17.73 -0.01 13.94
CA HIS A 166 -18.82 -1.00 14.04
C HIS A 166 -18.47 -2.19 14.93
N GLN A 167 -17.20 -2.56 15.07
CA GLN A 167 -16.81 -3.73 15.83
C GLN A 167 -16.52 -3.43 17.30
N VAL A 168 -17.33 -3.95 18.21
CA VAL A 168 -17.18 -3.78 19.67
C VAL A 168 -15.78 -4.18 20.17
N LYS A 169 -15.18 -5.26 19.61
CA LYS A 169 -13.84 -5.72 19.99
C LYS A 169 -12.75 -4.72 19.62
N TRP A 170 -12.90 -3.96 18.52
CA TRP A 170 -12.03 -2.84 18.21
C TRP A 170 -12.21 -1.68 19.17
N ARG A 171 -13.45 -1.24 19.42
CA ARG A 171 -13.76 -0.15 20.36
C ARG A 171 -13.24 -0.40 21.77
N ASN A 172 -13.22 -1.67 22.18
CA ASN A 172 -12.71 -2.09 23.49
C ASN A 172 -11.20 -2.44 23.49
N GLY A 173 -10.48 -2.21 22.38
CA GLY A 173 -9.05 -2.45 22.24
C GLY A 173 -8.63 -3.93 22.26
N ILE A 174 -9.58 -4.87 22.19
CA ILE A 174 -9.30 -6.32 22.23
C ILE A 174 -8.54 -6.71 20.96
N TYR A 175 -9.05 -6.35 19.79
CA TYR A 175 -8.41 -6.68 18.53
C TYR A 175 -7.05 -5.98 18.38
N LEU A 176 -6.94 -4.72 18.78
CA LEU A 176 -5.65 -4.03 18.77
C LEU A 176 -4.61 -4.78 19.60
N LYS A 177 -4.98 -5.19 20.83
CA LYS A 177 -4.09 -5.99 21.68
C LYS A 177 -3.72 -7.32 21.02
N GLN A 178 -4.71 -8.04 20.45
CA GLN A 178 -4.47 -9.32 19.79
C GLN A 178 -3.50 -9.21 18.62
N VAL A 179 -3.70 -8.23 17.72
CA VAL A 179 -2.79 -7.97 16.60
C VAL A 179 -1.38 -7.68 17.10
N MET A 180 -1.27 -6.83 18.15
CA MET A 180 0.03 -6.43 18.70
C MET A 180 0.80 -7.55 19.44
N ILE A 181 0.15 -8.63 19.86
CA ILE A 181 0.82 -9.76 20.54
C ILE A 181 0.93 -11.01 19.66
N THR A 182 0.51 -10.95 18.39
CA THR A 182 0.60 -12.09 17.46
C THR A 182 2.06 -12.38 17.11
N ARG A 183 2.49 -13.63 17.32
CA ARG A 183 3.89 -14.06 17.17
C ARG A 183 4.47 -13.84 15.78
N ASN A 184 3.64 -13.93 14.75
CA ASN A 184 4.09 -13.81 13.35
C ASN A 184 4.63 -12.41 13.00
N TYR A 185 4.23 -11.38 13.77
CA TYR A 185 4.59 -9.99 13.49
C TYR A 185 5.72 -9.46 14.37
N HIS A 186 6.01 -10.06 15.56
CA HIS A 186 6.85 -9.40 16.55
C HIS A 186 8.03 -10.24 17.05
N HIS A 187 9.06 -9.51 17.47
CA HIS A 187 10.16 -10.09 18.23
C HIS A 187 9.67 -10.56 19.63
N PRO A 188 10.11 -11.74 20.14
CA PRO A 188 9.64 -12.29 21.42
C PRO A 188 9.71 -11.35 22.62
N ARG A 189 10.76 -10.51 22.70
CA ARG A 189 10.91 -9.51 23.77
C ARG A 189 9.79 -8.46 23.76
N LEU A 190 9.42 -7.96 22.55
CA LEU A 190 8.36 -6.97 22.39
C LEU A 190 6.99 -7.55 22.75
N ILE A 191 6.72 -8.81 22.37
CA ILE A 191 5.49 -9.50 22.77
C ILE A 191 5.36 -9.57 24.30
N LYS A 192 6.46 -9.88 25.01
CA LYS A 192 6.46 -9.93 26.49
C LYS A 192 6.08 -8.58 27.09
N ILE A 193 6.65 -7.49 26.57
CA ILE A 193 6.34 -6.12 27.02
C ILE A 193 4.86 -5.79 26.73
N LEU A 194 4.40 -6.04 25.50
CA LEU A 194 3.03 -5.73 25.09
C LEU A 194 1.97 -6.53 25.86
N ARG A 195 2.27 -7.77 26.23
CA ARG A 195 1.38 -8.58 27.10
C ARG A 195 1.20 -7.97 28.48
N ALA A 196 2.23 -7.37 29.03
CA ALA A 196 2.18 -6.70 30.35
C ALA A 196 1.39 -5.38 30.32
N VAL A 197 1.16 -4.79 29.14
CA VAL A 197 0.40 -3.55 29.03
C VAL A 197 -1.07 -3.77 29.35
N ASN A 198 -1.61 -2.89 30.23
CA ASN A 198 -3.00 -2.94 30.66
C ASN A 198 -3.97 -2.78 29.47
N ARG A 199 -5.04 -3.59 29.45
CA ARG A 199 -6.10 -3.54 28.44
C ARG A 199 -6.73 -2.15 28.29
N LYS A 200 -6.85 -1.38 29.36
CA LYS A 200 -7.39 -0.01 29.33
C LYS A 200 -6.59 0.89 28.38
N LYS A 201 -5.24 0.78 28.36
CA LYS A 201 -4.39 1.54 27.45
C LYS A 201 -4.69 1.19 25.98
N PHE A 202 -4.86 -0.09 25.66
CA PHE A 202 -5.23 -0.51 24.29
C PHE A 202 -6.61 -0.01 23.88
N LYS A 203 -7.57 0.09 24.82
CA LYS A 203 -8.88 0.68 24.55
C LYS A 203 -8.74 2.15 24.12
N TYR A 204 -8.01 2.96 24.88
CA TYR A 204 -7.82 4.39 24.55
C TYR A 204 -7.08 4.57 23.22
N ILE A 205 -6.00 3.84 22.99
CA ILE A 205 -5.25 3.90 21.72
C ILE A 205 -6.18 3.51 20.55
N SER A 206 -6.97 2.46 20.70
CA SER A 206 -7.91 2.02 19.65
C SER A 206 -8.97 3.08 19.37
N GLN A 207 -9.50 3.75 20.40
CA GLN A 207 -10.49 4.82 20.24
C GLN A 207 -9.89 6.04 19.52
N VAL A 208 -8.66 6.43 19.86
CA VAL A 208 -7.93 7.51 19.17
C VAL A 208 -7.72 7.16 17.69
N ILE A 209 -7.29 5.93 17.39
CA ILE A 209 -7.12 5.47 16.00
C ILE A 209 -8.44 5.51 15.24
N ILE A 210 -9.53 5.01 15.85
CA ILE A 210 -10.87 5.00 15.23
C ILE A 210 -11.33 6.43 14.96
N PHE A 211 -11.26 7.31 15.95
CA PHE A 211 -11.66 8.71 15.84
C PHE A 211 -10.90 9.41 14.70
N TRP A 212 -9.57 9.33 14.71
CA TRP A 212 -8.73 9.90 13.68
C TRP A 212 -9.05 9.35 12.28
N GLN A 213 -9.26 8.04 12.14
CA GLN A 213 -9.59 7.44 10.85
C GLN A 213 -11.00 7.82 10.37
N VAL A 214 -11.99 7.85 11.26
CA VAL A 214 -13.35 8.24 10.88
C VAL A 214 -13.43 9.72 10.50
N THR A 215 -12.64 10.58 11.12
CA THR A 215 -12.63 12.02 10.81
C THR A 215 -11.69 12.37 9.64
N SER A 216 -11.03 11.40 9.01
CA SER A 216 -10.06 11.63 7.92
C SER A 216 -10.66 12.33 6.70
N PHE A 217 -11.96 12.21 6.44
CA PHE A 217 -12.63 12.92 5.35
C PHE A 217 -12.62 14.45 5.52
N LEU A 218 -12.42 14.94 6.73
CA LEU A 218 -12.30 16.38 7.01
C LEU A 218 -10.88 16.91 6.75
N MET A 219 -9.87 16.04 6.60
CA MET A 219 -8.47 16.46 6.51
C MET A 219 -8.20 17.57 5.50
N PRO A 220 -8.72 17.52 4.26
CA PRO A 220 -8.43 18.56 3.28
C PRO A 220 -9.00 19.93 3.64
N LEU A 221 -9.99 19.98 4.53
CA LEU A 221 -10.73 21.18 4.94
C LEU A 221 -10.19 21.80 6.25
N LEU A 222 -9.23 21.14 6.91
CA LEU A 222 -8.73 21.60 8.21
C LEU A 222 -7.72 22.73 8.05
N PRO A 223 -7.67 23.70 8.98
CA PRO A 223 -6.64 24.74 9.00
C PRO A 223 -5.23 24.16 9.06
N GLY A 224 -4.25 24.83 8.45
CA GLY A 224 -2.90 24.31 8.21
C GLY A 224 -2.25 23.58 9.40
N MET A 225 -2.27 24.13 10.63
CA MET A 225 -1.68 23.47 11.78
C MET A 225 -2.34 22.13 12.10
N ILE A 226 -3.68 22.05 12.05
CA ILE A 226 -4.44 20.84 12.33
C ILE A 226 -4.24 19.83 11.19
N PHE A 227 -4.20 20.28 9.95
CA PHE A 227 -3.89 19.46 8.79
C PHE A 227 -2.52 18.78 8.93
N TYR A 228 -1.46 19.51 9.30
CA TYR A 228 -0.13 18.92 9.52
C TYR A 228 -0.10 17.93 10.67
N PHE A 229 -0.86 18.19 11.73
CA PHE A 229 -1.02 17.21 12.80
C PHE A 229 -1.64 15.89 12.29
N TYR A 230 -2.66 15.98 11.42
CA TYR A 230 -3.23 14.78 10.78
C TYR A 230 -2.22 14.06 9.88
N LEU A 231 -1.43 14.77 9.07
CA LEU A 231 -0.34 14.17 8.28
C LEU A 231 0.67 13.47 9.16
N PHE A 232 1.07 14.09 10.28
CA PHE A 232 1.96 13.47 11.25
C PHE A 232 1.35 12.18 11.84
N MET A 233 0.07 12.17 12.16
CA MET A 233 -0.64 10.97 12.62
C MET A 233 -0.66 9.88 11.54
N CYS A 234 -0.88 10.23 10.26
CA CYS A 234 -0.81 9.31 9.13
C CYS A 234 0.57 8.63 9.06
N LEU A 235 1.62 9.42 9.01
CA LEU A 235 2.99 8.92 8.91
C LEU A 235 3.35 8.06 10.12
N SER A 236 3.06 8.54 11.34
CA SER A 236 3.32 7.83 12.59
C SER A 236 2.60 6.49 12.65
N PHE A 237 1.33 6.44 12.23
CA PHE A 237 0.56 5.20 12.16
C PHE A 237 1.21 4.17 11.23
N HIS A 238 1.65 4.59 10.04
CA HIS A 238 2.30 3.67 9.10
C HIS A 238 3.71 3.27 9.54
N LEU A 239 4.47 4.17 10.15
CA LEU A 239 5.76 3.82 10.75
C LEU A 239 5.58 2.77 11.87
N VAL A 240 4.66 3.02 12.80
CA VAL A 240 4.38 2.09 13.89
C VAL A 240 3.90 0.74 13.38
N THR A 241 2.96 0.71 12.43
CA THR A 241 2.47 -0.56 11.85
C THR A 241 3.55 -1.28 11.04
N GLY A 242 4.34 -0.56 10.26
CA GLY A 242 5.46 -1.12 9.50
C GLY A 242 6.50 -1.77 10.40
N PHE A 243 6.96 -1.06 11.44
CA PHE A 243 7.96 -1.59 12.38
C PHE A 243 7.40 -2.69 13.28
N LEU A 244 6.23 -2.45 13.90
CA LEU A 244 5.67 -3.40 14.85
C LEU A 244 5.08 -4.63 14.17
N LEU A 245 4.40 -4.49 13.05
CA LEU A 245 3.74 -5.59 12.34
C LEU A 245 4.58 -6.14 11.17
N ARG A 246 5.80 -5.63 10.97
CA ARG A 246 6.69 -6.01 9.85
C ARG A 246 6.05 -5.81 8.47
N LEU A 247 5.11 -4.87 8.37
CA LEU A 247 4.44 -4.51 7.13
C LEU A 247 5.24 -3.40 6.41
N ASN A 248 6.47 -3.70 6.02
CA ASN A 248 7.41 -2.68 5.51
C ASN A 248 6.89 -1.96 4.26
N SER A 249 6.23 -2.66 3.33
CA SER A 249 5.61 -2.05 2.14
C SER A 249 4.55 -1.00 2.50
N PHE A 250 3.87 -1.19 3.64
CA PHE A 250 2.84 -0.27 4.13
C PHE A 250 3.34 1.16 4.34
N ILE A 251 4.56 1.30 4.90
CA ILE A 251 5.17 2.61 5.13
C ILE A 251 5.27 3.36 3.81
N TRP A 252 5.87 2.73 2.80
CA TRP A 252 6.20 3.37 1.54
C TRP A 252 4.98 3.67 0.68
N THR A 253 4.05 2.72 0.56
CA THR A 253 2.81 2.89 -0.22
C THR A 253 1.96 4.06 0.29
N PHE A 254 1.74 4.13 1.61
CA PHE A 254 0.88 5.18 2.15
C PHE A 254 1.61 6.53 2.26
N THR A 255 2.92 6.53 2.46
CA THR A 255 3.73 7.77 2.38
C THR A 255 3.74 8.34 0.97
N ALA A 256 3.71 7.50 -0.07
CA ALA A 256 3.62 7.93 -1.46
C ALA A 256 2.38 8.81 -1.75
N LEU A 257 1.28 8.56 -1.03
CA LEU A 257 0.01 9.28 -1.22
C LEU A 257 -0.08 10.60 -0.44
N LEU A 258 0.80 10.84 0.55
CA LEU A 258 0.72 12.05 1.38
C LEU A 258 0.91 13.36 0.59
N PRO A 259 1.83 13.46 -0.38
CA PRO A 259 1.96 14.67 -1.21
C PRO A 259 0.70 14.99 -2.02
N CYS A 260 -0.04 13.96 -2.46
CA CYS A 260 -1.32 14.16 -3.15
C CYS A 260 -2.36 14.85 -2.25
N LEU A 261 -2.36 14.49 -0.96
CA LEU A 261 -3.24 15.12 0.02
C LEU A 261 -2.79 16.55 0.34
N ILE A 262 -1.48 16.81 0.41
CA ILE A 262 -0.93 18.17 0.56
C ILE A 262 -1.36 19.05 -0.62
N TYR A 263 -1.18 18.55 -1.84
CA TYR A 263 -1.60 19.25 -3.05
C TYR A 263 -3.09 19.59 -3.05
N LEU A 264 -3.95 18.62 -2.69
CA LEU A 264 -5.41 18.83 -2.59
C LEU A 264 -5.74 19.93 -1.57
N HIS A 265 -5.13 19.87 -0.38
CA HIS A 265 -5.32 20.85 0.67
C HIS A 265 -4.94 22.27 0.21
N GLU A 266 -3.78 22.44 -0.42
CA GLU A 266 -3.33 23.73 -0.96
C GLU A 266 -4.30 24.31 -2.00
N LYS A 267 -4.81 23.46 -2.91
CA LYS A 267 -5.76 23.92 -3.92
C LYS A 267 -7.10 24.35 -3.33
N ILE A 268 -7.59 23.66 -2.30
CA ILE A 268 -8.81 24.08 -1.60
C ILE A 268 -8.62 25.42 -0.92
N PHE A 269 -7.52 25.62 -0.19
CA PHE A 269 -7.27 26.89 0.52
C PHE A 269 -6.83 28.04 -0.39
N ALA A 270 -6.35 27.77 -1.60
CA ALA A 270 -6.11 28.80 -2.61
C ALA A 270 -7.41 29.30 -3.28
N CYS A 271 -8.51 28.55 -3.17
CA CYS A 271 -9.82 28.90 -3.71
C CYS A 271 -10.74 29.58 -2.68
N LEU A 272 -10.38 29.56 -1.38
CA LEU A 272 -11.08 30.22 -0.28
C LEU A 272 -10.51 31.60 0.00
#